data_107546e23191a869ca6a998185ed08a9
#
_entry.id   107546e23191a869ca6a998185ed08a9
#
_cell.length_a   1.000
_cell.length_b   1.000
_cell.length_c   1.000
_cell.angle_alpha   90.00
_cell.angle_beta   90.00
_cell.angle_gamma   90.00
#
_symmetry.space_group_name_H-M   'P 1'
#
loop_
_entity.id
_entity.type
_entity.pdbx_description
1 polymer ?
#
loop_
_entity_poly.entity_id
_entity_poly.type
_entity_poly.pdbx_seq_one_letter_code
_entity_poly.pdbx_strand_id
1 'polypeptide(L)'
;MMASDEVHALGKTTIAEHRLRVVCAPVTLQLCSIDHHLQEALIMSKTIQDNGWSAVPRSLEKLLANRKNPSSKATPLRVEDMPLPSSPVVDIVMKHARDHLPKQTFSHSMRVYYFGVSTDPPTSLDAVRCGYTTDTMTHDXGQAIAMQHFPEWRCSPETYLLASLLHDIGTTEANMSSTQLSFEFQGGIQALNLLTQHGAPQSTAESVCETIIRHQDVGETGNITTLTAVIHFATLLDNAGANPELVHKDTIENVVKAWPREGWTGCFAATVRKETICKPWSHTTKIEGFAEMVEVNETMRAYD
;
A
#
# COMPACT_ATOMS: atom_id res chain seq x y z
N MET A 1 25.48 69.49 -20.96
CA MET A 1 24.93 70.75 -21.45
C MET A 1 23.59 70.94 -20.76
N MET A 2 23.59 71.80 -19.78
CA MET A 2 22.55 72.74 -19.31
C MET A 2 21.21 72.11 -18.87
N ALA A 3 20.92 72.04 -17.58
CA ALA A 3 20.39 73.13 -16.72
C ALA A 3 18.91 73.41 -17.03
N SER A 4 18.00 73.59 -16.15
CA SER A 4 17.93 74.16 -14.81
C SER A 4 16.46 73.97 -14.31
N ASP A 5 16.33 73.76 -13.05
CA ASP A 5 15.55 74.44 -12.03
C ASP A 5 14.20 75.09 -12.41
N GLU A 6 13.14 74.81 -11.63
CA GLU A 6 12.54 75.85 -10.79
C GLU A 6 11.49 75.29 -9.80
N VAL A 7 11.46 75.93 -8.67
CA VAL A 7 10.83 75.67 -7.37
C VAL A 7 9.53 76.53 -7.24
N HIS A 8 8.65 76.15 -6.29
CA HIS A 8 7.55 76.88 -5.63
C HIS A 8 6.14 76.53 -6.11
N ALA A 9 5.12 76.33 -5.29
CA ALA A 9 4.79 76.97 -4.02
C ALA A 9 3.76 76.16 -3.24
N LEU A 10 3.71 76.42 -1.96
CA LEU A 10 2.79 75.94 -0.93
C LEU A 10 1.30 76.11 -1.22
N GLY A 11 0.52 75.07 -0.84
CA GLY A 11 -0.92 75.24 -0.62
C GLY A 11 -1.35 74.40 0.59
N LYS A 12 -1.62 75.07 1.69
CA LYS A 12 -2.26 74.46 2.87
C LYS A 12 -3.68 74.05 2.56
N THR A 13 -4.04 72.81 2.82
CA THR A 13 -5.46 72.43 2.82
C THR A 13 -5.74 71.55 4.07
N THR A 14 -6.78 71.94 4.72
CA THR A 14 -7.36 71.50 5.99
C THR A 14 -7.66 70.00 6.06
N ILE A 15 -7.27 69.39 7.18
CA ILE A 15 -7.53 67.99 7.52
C ILE A 15 -9.01 67.91 7.97
N ALA A 16 -9.86 67.23 7.19
CA ALA A 16 -11.19 66.84 7.63
C ALA A 16 -11.08 65.44 8.25
N GLU A 17 -11.36 65.37 9.54
CA GLU A 17 -11.45 64.10 10.27
C GLU A 17 -12.65 63.27 9.75
N HIS A 18 -12.39 62.27 8.94
CA HIS A 18 -13.35 61.20 8.68
C HIS A 18 -13.14 60.10 9.67
N ARG A 19 -14.03 59.98 10.67
CA ARG A 19 -14.13 58.82 11.55
C ARG A 19 -14.59 57.66 10.70
N LEU A 20 -13.68 56.75 10.36
CA LEU A 20 -14.01 55.43 9.87
C LEU A 20 -14.68 54.65 11.01
N ARG A 21 -15.97 54.38 10.89
CA ARG A 21 -16.64 53.35 11.71
C ARG A 21 -16.24 52.00 11.13
N VAL A 22 -15.25 51.33 11.73
CA VAL A 22 -14.97 49.93 11.48
C VAL A 22 -16.11 49.13 12.08
N VAL A 23 -16.99 48.64 11.23
CA VAL A 23 -18.00 47.65 11.61
C VAL A 23 -17.29 46.32 11.75
N CYS A 24 -16.96 45.94 12.97
CA CYS A 24 -16.51 44.57 13.24
C CYS A 24 -17.64 43.60 13.00
N ALA A 25 -17.69 42.98 11.84
CA ALA A 25 -18.46 41.75 11.65
C ALA A 25 -17.79 40.65 12.50
N PRO A 26 -18.55 39.70 13.06
CA PRO A 26 -18.00 38.77 14.04
C PRO A 26 -16.95 37.83 13.42
N VAL A 27 -15.73 38.00 13.87
CA VAL A 27 -14.56 37.15 13.54
C VAL A 27 -14.81 35.66 13.86
N THR A 28 -15.77 35.40 14.73
CA THR A 28 -16.13 34.04 15.19
C THR A 28 -16.59 33.09 14.08
N LEU A 29 -17.29 33.57 13.05
CA LEU A 29 -17.78 32.70 11.96
C LEU A 29 -16.65 32.28 10.99
N GLN A 30 -15.65 33.10 10.85
CA GLN A 30 -14.54 32.84 9.92
C GLN A 30 -13.52 31.86 10.53
N LEU A 31 -13.33 31.87 11.85
CA LEU A 31 -12.48 30.92 12.55
C LEU A 31 -13.09 29.52 12.57
N CYS A 32 -14.44 29.43 12.70
CA CYS A 32 -15.15 28.15 12.70
C CYS A 32 -15.07 27.43 11.34
N SER A 33 -15.13 28.19 10.23
CA SER A 33 -15.02 27.60 8.88
C SER A 33 -13.59 27.15 8.55
N ILE A 34 -12.58 27.87 9.01
CA ILE A 34 -11.18 27.51 8.84
C ILE A 34 -10.87 26.21 9.61
N ASP A 35 -11.38 26.11 10.83
CA ASP A 35 -11.19 24.93 11.69
C ASP A 35 -11.86 23.68 11.07
N HIS A 36 -13.06 23.85 10.49
CA HIS A 36 -13.79 22.78 9.82
C HIS A 36 -13.01 22.27 8.57
N HIS A 37 -12.53 23.18 7.72
CA HIS A 37 -11.76 22.80 6.53
C HIS A 37 -10.39 22.16 6.90
N LEU A 38 -9.74 22.64 7.97
CA LEU A 38 -8.52 22.04 8.48
C LEU A 38 -8.79 20.63 9.03
N GLN A 39 -9.93 20.46 9.70
CA GLN A 39 -10.33 19.18 10.26
C GLN A 39 -10.69 18.18 9.15
N GLU A 40 -11.41 18.62 8.12
CA GLU A 40 -11.68 17.81 6.91
C GLU A 40 -10.40 17.43 6.20
N ALA A 41 -9.47 18.37 6.00
CA ALA A 41 -8.18 18.12 5.37
C ALA A 41 -7.34 17.13 6.18
N LEU A 42 -7.37 17.21 7.52
CA LEU A 42 -6.67 16.28 8.41
C LEU A 42 -7.28 14.88 8.34
N ILE A 43 -8.61 14.78 8.33
CA ILE A 43 -9.32 13.49 8.20
C ILE A 43 -9.01 12.87 6.83
N MET A 44 -9.08 13.65 5.76
CA MET A 44 -8.74 13.21 4.41
C MET A 44 -7.29 12.72 4.33
N SER A 45 -6.35 13.47 4.93
CA SER A 45 -4.94 13.10 4.97
C SER A 45 -4.73 11.79 5.71
N LYS A 46 -5.41 11.60 6.85
CA LYS A 46 -5.33 10.36 7.63
C LYS A 46 -5.88 9.17 6.83
N THR A 47 -7.06 9.30 6.23
CA THR A 47 -7.68 8.25 5.43
C THR A 47 -6.79 7.85 4.24
N ILE A 48 -6.17 8.82 3.59
CA ILE A 48 -5.23 8.59 2.49
C ILE A 48 -4.04 7.76 2.99
N GLN A 49 -3.44 8.16 4.12
CA GLN A 49 -2.31 7.44 4.72
C GLN A 49 -2.69 6.02 5.17
N ASP A 50 -3.87 5.87 5.79
CA ASP A 50 -4.35 4.57 6.27
C ASP A 50 -4.59 3.58 5.11
N ASN A 51 -4.80 4.07 3.89
CA ASN A 51 -4.86 3.24 2.68
C ASN A 51 -3.50 3.04 2.02
N GLY A 52 -2.41 3.37 2.70
CA GLY A 52 -1.05 3.13 2.24
C GLY A 52 -0.51 4.14 1.22
N TRP A 53 -1.15 5.31 1.10
CA TRP A 53 -0.74 6.34 0.13
C TRP A 53 0.47 7.18 0.59
N SER A 54 1.32 6.64 1.44
CA SER A 54 2.57 7.31 1.81
C SER A 54 3.68 6.93 0.83
N ALA A 55 4.47 7.90 0.40
CA ALA A 55 5.54 7.67 -0.56
C ALA A 55 6.80 7.15 0.14
N VAL A 56 7.34 6.05 -0.37
CA VAL A 56 8.60 5.47 0.09
C VAL A 56 9.50 5.17 -1.12
N PRO A 57 10.83 5.11 -0.93
CA PRO A 57 11.73 4.74 -2.03
C PRO A 57 11.35 3.39 -2.64
N ARG A 58 11.44 3.29 -3.98
CA ARG A 58 11.21 2.02 -4.67
C ARG A 58 12.32 1.00 -4.43
N SER A 59 13.52 1.47 -4.12
CA SER A 59 14.67 0.61 -3.84
C SER A 59 14.51 -0.11 -2.51
N LEU A 60 14.43 -1.44 -2.55
CA LEU A 60 14.35 -2.28 -1.35
C LEU A 60 15.59 -2.13 -0.48
N GLU A 61 16.77 -1.99 -1.09
CA GLU A 61 18.02 -1.74 -0.35
C GLU A 61 17.90 -0.45 0.49
N LYS A 62 17.41 0.62 -0.12
CA LYS A 62 17.22 1.90 0.59
C LYS A 62 16.16 1.78 1.69
N LEU A 63 15.09 1.03 1.44
CA LEU A 63 14.06 0.78 2.47
C LEU A 63 14.67 0.04 3.66
N LEU A 64 15.40 -1.04 3.41
CA LEU A 64 16.04 -1.84 4.46
C LEU A 64 17.09 -1.05 5.24
N ALA A 65 17.88 -0.22 4.54
CA ALA A 65 18.89 0.65 5.17
C ALA A 65 18.26 1.73 6.06
N ASN A 66 17.07 2.17 5.74
CA ASN A 66 16.37 3.26 6.45
C ASN A 66 15.42 2.77 7.55
N ARG A 67 15.41 1.45 7.86
CA ARG A 67 14.58 0.94 8.96
C ARG A 67 14.94 1.61 10.27
N LYS A 68 13.94 1.99 11.06
CA LYS A 68 14.15 2.60 12.38
C LYS A 68 14.95 1.70 13.32
N ASN A 69 14.72 0.39 13.23
CA ASN A 69 15.38 -0.60 14.07
C ASN A 69 16.01 -1.70 13.21
N PRO A 70 17.16 -1.42 12.55
CA PRO A 70 17.81 -2.41 11.68
C PRO A 70 18.18 -3.73 12.38
N SER A 71 18.37 -3.69 13.72
CA SER A 71 18.71 -4.85 14.53
C SER A 71 17.50 -5.65 15.00
N SER A 72 16.28 -5.16 14.73
CA SER A 72 15.07 -5.87 15.14
C SER A 72 14.97 -7.21 14.42
N LYS A 73 14.82 -8.26 15.18
CA LYS A 73 14.59 -9.61 14.65
C LYS A 73 13.09 -9.85 14.54
N ALA A 74 12.70 -10.53 13.48
CA ALA A 74 11.30 -10.96 13.32
C ALA A 74 10.89 -11.86 14.49
N THR A 75 9.70 -11.66 15.02
CA THR A 75 9.12 -12.51 16.06
C THR A 75 8.19 -13.56 15.44
N PRO A 76 8.09 -14.76 16.03
CA PRO A 76 7.21 -15.79 15.48
C PRO A 76 5.74 -15.41 15.62
N LEU A 77 4.97 -15.65 14.58
CA LEU A 77 3.52 -15.38 14.51
C LEU A 77 2.82 -16.60 13.91
N ARG A 78 1.58 -16.83 14.29
CA ARG A 78 0.78 -17.93 13.79
C ARG A 78 -0.45 -17.41 13.05
N VAL A 79 -0.86 -18.13 12.02
CA VAL A 79 -2.04 -17.76 11.21
C VAL A 79 -3.28 -17.54 12.08
N GLU A 80 -3.47 -18.38 13.10
CA GLU A 80 -4.60 -18.23 14.04
C GLU A 80 -4.54 -16.97 14.90
N ASP A 81 -3.37 -16.35 15.03
CA ASP A 81 -3.18 -15.10 15.78
C ASP A 81 -3.31 -13.87 14.86
N MET A 82 -3.49 -14.08 13.57
CA MET A 82 -3.58 -13.03 12.54
C MET A 82 -4.94 -13.07 11.85
N PRO A 83 -6.02 -12.58 12.51
CA PRO A 83 -7.36 -12.68 11.94
C PRO A 83 -7.48 -11.86 10.64
N LEU A 84 -8.27 -12.39 9.72
CA LEU A 84 -8.59 -11.67 8.48
C LEU A 84 -9.58 -10.54 8.79
N PRO A 85 -9.40 -9.37 8.19
CA PRO A 85 -10.42 -8.33 8.25
C PRO A 85 -11.73 -8.84 7.64
N SER A 86 -12.84 -8.30 8.11
CA SER A 86 -14.17 -8.71 7.68
C SER A 86 -15.01 -7.50 7.29
N SER A 87 -15.51 -7.50 6.08
CA SER A 87 -16.45 -6.49 5.58
C SER A 87 -17.18 -7.08 4.37
N PRO A 88 -18.31 -6.51 3.96
CA PRO A 88 -19.00 -6.99 2.75
C PRO A 88 -18.09 -6.99 1.50
N VAL A 89 -17.19 -6.03 1.38
CA VAL A 89 -16.24 -5.94 0.24
C VAL A 89 -15.22 -7.09 0.34
N VAL A 90 -14.69 -7.35 1.53
CA VAL A 90 -13.76 -8.47 1.75
C VAL A 90 -14.41 -9.81 1.39
N ASP A 91 -15.65 -10.04 1.83
CA ASP A 91 -16.38 -11.29 1.54
C ASP A 91 -16.53 -11.51 0.03
N ILE A 92 -16.88 -10.43 -0.71
CA ILE A 92 -17.05 -10.47 -2.16
C ILE A 92 -15.70 -10.76 -2.85
N VAL A 93 -14.66 -10.04 -2.46
CA VAL A 93 -13.33 -10.19 -3.08
C VAL A 93 -12.73 -11.57 -2.75
N MET A 94 -12.88 -12.03 -1.52
CA MET A 94 -12.44 -13.37 -1.10
C MET A 94 -13.12 -14.45 -1.94
N LYS A 95 -14.45 -14.32 -2.13
CA LYS A 95 -15.20 -15.24 -2.99
C LYS A 95 -14.72 -15.13 -4.44
N HIS A 96 -14.57 -13.92 -4.96
CA HIS A 96 -14.09 -13.69 -6.32
C HIS A 96 -12.73 -14.34 -6.57
N ALA A 97 -11.79 -14.12 -5.64
CA ALA A 97 -10.44 -14.70 -5.73
C ALA A 97 -10.49 -16.24 -5.72
N ARG A 98 -11.29 -16.84 -4.83
CA ARG A 98 -11.46 -18.31 -4.78
C ARG A 98 -12.07 -18.89 -6.03
N ASP A 99 -13.03 -18.18 -6.64
CA ASP A 99 -13.74 -18.66 -7.82
C ASP A 99 -12.90 -18.57 -9.10
N HIS A 100 -11.96 -17.61 -9.16
CA HIS A 100 -11.24 -17.31 -10.41
C HIS A 100 -9.77 -17.70 -10.41
N LEU A 101 -9.09 -17.63 -9.26
CA LEU A 101 -7.66 -17.96 -9.18
C LEU A 101 -7.47 -19.49 -9.14
N PRO A 102 -6.46 -20.00 -9.84
CA PRO A 102 -6.00 -21.37 -9.58
C PRO A 102 -5.66 -21.55 -8.11
N LYS A 103 -5.79 -22.76 -7.58
CA LYS A 103 -5.56 -23.05 -6.16
C LYS A 103 -4.19 -22.57 -5.68
N GLN A 104 -3.14 -22.82 -6.48
CA GLN A 104 -1.77 -22.39 -6.12
C GLN A 104 -1.67 -20.86 -6.03
N THR A 105 -2.28 -20.14 -6.99
CA THR A 105 -2.27 -18.67 -7.01
C THR A 105 -3.05 -18.11 -5.81
N PHE A 106 -4.23 -18.70 -5.52
CA PHE A 106 -5.00 -18.28 -4.34
C PHE A 106 -4.21 -18.53 -3.05
N SER A 107 -3.56 -19.69 -2.91
CA SER A 107 -2.71 -19.99 -1.74
C SER A 107 -1.53 -19.02 -1.66
N HIS A 108 -0.92 -18.65 -2.80
CA HIS A 108 0.12 -17.62 -2.88
C HIS A 108 -0.42 -16.28 -2.37
N SER A 109 -1.57 -15.84 -2.85
CA SER A 109 -2.22 -14.59 -2.40
C SER A 109 -2.40 -14.56 -0.87
N MET A 110 -2.83 -15.69 -0.29
CA MET A 110 -2.98 -15.79 1.15
C MET A 110 -1.63 -15.77 1.88
N ARG A 111 -0.59 -16.44 1.34
CA ARG A 111 0.76 -16.38 1.93
C ARG A 111 1.30 -14.95 1.88
N VAL A 112 1.11 -14.25 0.76
CA VAL A 112 1.49 -12.83 0.62
C VAL A 112 0.84 -11.99 1.72
N TYR A 113 -0.46 -12.19 1.97
CA TYR A 113 -1.15 -11.50 3.07
C TYR A 113 -0.47 -11.79 4.40
N TYR A 114 -0.28 -13.06 4.76
CA TYR A 114 0.26 -13.41 6.08
C TYR A 114 1.74 -13.02 6.25
N PHE A 115 2.52 -13.01 5.19
CA PHE A 115 3.91 -12.54 5.27
C PHE A 115 4.00 -11.03 5.50
N GLY A 116 3.05 -10.26 4.98
CA GLY A 116 3.01 -8.82 5.23
C GLY A 116 2.37 -8.44 6.57
N VAL A 117 1.58 -9.31 7.21
CA VAL A 117 0.73 -8.98 8.36
C VAL A 117 1.29 -9.52 9.69
N SER A 118 1.11 -8.79 10.78
CA SER A 118 1.49 -9.14 12.15
C SER A 118 0.47 -8.64 13.19
N THR A 119 0.44 -9.29 14.35
CA THR A 119 -0.51 -9.00 15.43
C THR A 119 0.15 -8.57 16.74
N ASP A 120 1.04 -7.57 16.74
CA ASP A 120 1.37 -6.93 18.02
C ASP A 120 0.37 -5.79 18.23
N PRO A 121 -0.50 -5.87 19.23
CA PRO A 121 -1.37 -4.74 19.55
C PRO A 121 -0.50 -3.55 19.97
N PRO A 122 -0.88 -2.32 19.59
CA PRO A 122 -0.16 -1.16 20.10
C PRO A 122 -0.15 -1.21 21.63
N THR A 123 0.99 -0.98 22.23
CA THR A 123 1.06 -0.89 23.70
C THR A 123 0.02 0.16 24.16
N SER A 124 -0.64 -0.14 25.28
CA SER A 124 -1.78 0.64 25.78
C SER A 124 -1.54 2.16 25.85
N LEU A 125 -0.29 2.60 25.92
CA LEU A 125 0.10 4.01 25.96
C LEU A 125 0.04 4.70 24.59
N ASP A 126 0.34 3.98 23.53
CA ASP A 126 0.33 4.52 22.16
C ASP A 126 -1.10 4.59 21.61
N ALA A 127 -1.95 3.63 21.96
CA ALA A 127 -3.37 3.61 21.57
C ALA A 127 -4.14 4.80 22.16
N VAL A 128 -3.92 5.11 23.44
CA VAL A 128 -4.56 6.26 24.11
C VAL A 128 -4.11 7.59 23.48
N ARG A 129 -2.84 7.67 23.09
CA ARG A 129 -2.28 8.88 22.47
C ARG A 129 -2.83 9.14 21.06
N CYS A 130 -3.29 8.08 20.37
CA CYS A 130 -3.89 8.18 19.03
C CYS A 130 -5.42 8.26 19.06
N GLY A 131 -6.05 8.32 20.24
CA GLY A 131 -7.50 8.51 20.40
C GLY A 131 -8.34 7.27 20.14
N TYR A 132 -7.73 6.07 20.20
CA TYR A 132 -8.49 4.83 20.06
C TYR A 132 -9.23 4.50 21.37
N THR A 133 -10.50 4.16 21.27
CA THR A 133 -11.28 3.66 22.41
C THR A 133 -11.07 2.14 22.53
N THR A 134 -11.38 1.59 23.71
CA THR A 134 -11.23 0.16 23.98
C THR A 134 -11.99 -0.75 22.99
N ASP A 135 -13.07 -0.25 22.38
CA ASP A 135 -13.86 -0.99 21.38
C ASP A 135 -13.16 -1.07 20.00
N THR A 136 -12.31 -0.09 19.67
CA THR A 136 -11.56 -0.09 18.41
C THR A 136 -10.24 -0.86 18.50
N MET A 137 -9.79 -1.23 19.71
CA MET A 137 -8.54 -1.95 19.92
C MET A 137 -8.57 -3.42 19.45
N THR A 138 -9.74 -3.98 19.21
CA THR A 138 -9.88 -5.39 18.82
C THR A 138 -9.64 -5.68 17.34
N HIS A 139 -9.41 -4.64 16.53
CA HIS A 139 -9.32 -4.79 15.06
C HIS A 139 -8.01 -4.31 14.42
N ASP A 140 -7.02 -3.92 15.22
CA ASP A 140 -5.76 -3.41 14.66
C ASP A 140 -4.72 -4.53 14.56
N UNK A 141 -4.85 -5.30 13.77
CA UNK A 141 -4.07 -6.25 13.65
C UNK A 141 -2.96 -5.84 12.94
N GLY A 142 -2.16 -5.89 13.35
CA GLY A 142 -0.89 -5.48 12.84
C GLY A 142 -0.41 -6.25 11.60
N GLN A 143 0.64 -5.81 11.02
CA GLN A 143 1.22 -6.38 9.81
C GLN A 143 2.66 -6.89 10.08
N ALA A 144 2.99 -8.13 9.67
CA ALA A 144 4.26 -8.78 10.04
C ALA A 144 5.48 -7.98 9.58
N ILE A 145 5.64 -7.79 8.28
CA ILE A 145 6.78 -7.03 7.75
C ILE A 145 6.62 -5.55 8.11
N ALA A 146 5.45 -4.98 7.86
CA ALA A 146 5.24 -3.56 8.06
C ALA A 146 5.44 -3.16 9.54
N MET A 147 4.74 -3.80 10.46
CA MET A 147 4.78 -3.37 11.87
C MET A 147 6.08 -3.74 12.58
N GLN A 148 6.67 -4.88 12.28
CA GLN A 148 7.93 -5.27 12.93
C GLN A 148 9.13 -4.47 12.44
N HIS A 149 9.14 -4.12 11.16
CA HIS A 149 10.30 -3.48 10.53
C HIS A 149 10.07 -2.03 10.12
N PHE A 150 8.80 -1.63 9.86
CA PHE A 150 8.42 -0.30 9.40
C PHE A 150 7.19 0.21 10.16
N PRO A 151 7.30 0.37 11.51
CA PRO A 151 6.13 0.72 12.33
C PRO A 151 5.53 2.10 12.03
N GLU A 152 6.22 2.94 11.28
CA GLU A 152 5.68 4.23 10.82
C GLU A 152 4.78 4.10 9.58
N TRP A 153 4.79 2.94 8.90
CA TRP A 153 3.95 2.75 7.72
C TRP A 153 2.50 2.49 8.16
N ARG A 154 1.62 3.23 7.55
CA ARG A 154 0.18 3.07 7.79
C ARG A 154 -0.42 2.34 6.60
N CYS A 155 -1.11 1.25 6.89
CA CYS A 155 -1.69 0.42 5.86
C CYS A 155 -2.85 -0.38 6.48
N SER A 156 -4.06 -0.06 6.08
CA SER A 156 -5.25 -0.79 6.54
C SER A 156 -5.10 -2.28 6.25
N PRO A 157 -5.31 -3.17 7.23
CA PRO A 157 -5.29 -4.62 6.97
C PRO A 157 -6.30 -5.04 5.89
N GLU A 158 -7.45 -4.37 5.83
CA GLU A 158 -8.44 -4.61 4.78
C GLU A 158 -7.88 -4.25 3.39
N THR A 159 -7.33 -3.04 3.23
CA THR A 159 -6.75 -2.60 1.96
C THR A 159 -5.61 -3.55 1.53
N TYR A 160 -4.80 -3.99 2.49
CA TYR A 160 -3.70 -4.92 2.23
C TYR A 160 -4.22 -6.31 1.82
N LEU A 161 -5.27 -6.83 2.48
CA LEU A 161 -5.87 -8.12 2.11
C LEU A 161 -6.46 -8.05 0.70
N LEU A 162 -7.18 -6.97 0.36
CA LEU A 162 -7.76 -6.78 -0.97
C LEU A 162 -6.66 -6.77 -2.05
N ALA A 163 -5.55 -6.05 -1.79
CA ALA A 163 -4.41 -6.04 -2.71
C ALA A 163 -3.78 -7.43 -2.84
N SER A 164 -3.56 -8.12 -1.71
CA SER A 164 -2.98 -9.47 -1.70
C SER A 164 -3.83 -10.47 -2.48
N LEU A 165 -5.16 -10.44 -2.30
CA LEU A 165 -6.08 -11.36 -2.97
C LEU A 165 -6.13 -11.14 -4.49
N LEU A 166 -5.95 -9.91 -4.94
CA LEU A 166 -6.18 -9.53 -6.33
C LEU A 166 -4.91 -9.28 -7.14
N HIS A 167 -3.71 -9.25 -6.51
CA HIS A 167 -2.49 -8.81 -7.22
C HIS A 167 -2.18 -9.68 -8.45
N ASP A 168 -2.50 -10.95 -8.38
CA ASP A 168 -2.25 -11.92 -9.47
C ASP A 168 -3.51 -12.27 -10.29
N ILE A 169 -4.63 -11.54 -10.12
CA ILE A 169 -5.87 -11.87 -10.82
C ILE A 169 -5.71 -11.82 -12.36
N GLY A 170 -4.79 -10.96 -12.82
CA GLY A 170 -4.47 -10.86 -14.26
C GLY A 170 -3.73 -12.06 -14.84
N THR A 171 -3.18 -12.95 -14.00
CA THR A 171 -2.44 -14.13 -14.46
C THR A 171 -3.35 -15.30 -14.87
N THR A 172 -4.65 -15.20 -14.61
CA THR A 172 -5.57 -16.29 -14.99
C THR A 172 -5.57 -16.51 -16.50
N GLU A 173 -5.82 -17.74 -16.94
CA GLU A 173 -5.85 -18.11 -18.36
C GLU A 173 -6.77 -17.19 -19.17
N ALA A 174 -7.94 -16.89 -18.62
CA ALA A 174 -8.91 -16.02 -19.25
C ALA A 174 -8.36 -14.60 -19.44
N ASN A 175 -7.71 -14.06 -18.42
CA ASN A 175 -7.15 -12.70 -18.46
C ASN A 175 -5.90 -12.63 -19.35
N MET A 176 -5.05 -13.64 -19.30
CA MET A 176 -3.85 -13.70 -20.14
C MET A 176 -4.19 -13.68 -21.63
N SER A 177 -5.26 -14.35 -22.03
CA SER A 177 -5.64 -14.48 -23.44
C SER A 177 -6.59 -13.39 -23.94
N SER A 178 -7.31 -12.69 -23.06
CA SER A 178 -8.37 -11.75 -23.47
C SER A 178 -7.88 -10.34 -23.77
N THR A 179 -6.61 -10.01 -23.46
CA THR A 179 -6.09 -8.65 -23.59
C THR A 179 -4.62 -8.64 -24.01
N GLN A 180 -4.21 -7.52 -24.61
CA GLN A 180 -2.81 -7.25 -24.92
C GLN A 180 -2.08 -6.55 -23.76
N LEU A 181 -2.78 -6.18 -22.70
CA LEU A 181 -2.17 -5.54 -21.52
C LEU A 181 -1.32 -6.56 -20.75
N SER A 182 -0.25 -6.06 -20.12
CA SER A 182 0.49 -6.83 -19.11
C SER A 182 -0.47 -7.28 -18.01
N PHE A 183 -0.19 -8.42 -17.38
CA PHE A 183 -1.14 -8.99 -16.42
C PHE A 183 -1.39 -8.05 -15.23
N GLU A 184 -0.36 -7.32 -14.77
CA GLU A 184 -0.48 -6.39 -13.66
C GLU A 184 -1.45 -5.24 -14.00
N PHE A 185 -1.38 -4.72 -15.23
CA PHE A 185 -2.27 -3.63 -15.68
C PHE A 185 -3.70 -4.14 -15.81
N GLN A 186 -3.88 -5.31 -16.42
CA GLN A 186 -5.22 -5.95 -16.53
C GLN A 186 -5.78 -6.22 -15.13
N GLY A 187 -4.97 -6.80 -14.24
CA GLY A 187 -5.36 -7.10 -12.87
C GLY A 187 -5.75 -5.84 -12.09
N GLY A 188 -4.96 -4.77 -12.22
CA GLY A 188 -5.26 -3.50 -11.54
C GLY A 188 -6.58 -2.89 -12.00
N ILE A 189 -6.82 -2.88 -13.33
CA ILE A 189 -8.09 -2.37 -13.90
C ILE A 189 -9.28 -3.22 -13.41
N GLN A 190 -9.14 -4.55 -13.39
CA GLN A 190 -10.20 -5.44 -12.89
C GLN A 190 -10.46 -5.20 -11.40
N ALA A 191 -9.41 -5.08 -10.60
CA ALA A 191 -9.54 -4.82 -9.16
C ALA A 191 -10.25 -3.49 -8.90
N LEU A 192 -9.86 -2.42 -9.61
CA LEU A 192 -10.49 -1.10 -9.49
C LEU A 192 -11.99 -1.19 -9.76
N ASN A 193 -12.36 -1.84 -10.88
CA ASN A 193 -13.76 -2.00 -11.27
C ASN A 193 -14.54 -2.84 -10.25
N LEU A 194 -13.98 -3.97 -9.82
CA LEU A 194 -14.61 -4.86 -8.84
C LEU A 194 -14.87 -4.12 -7.52
N LEU A 195 -13.85 -3.46 -7.00
CA LEU A 195 -13.92 -2.75 -5.71
C LEU A 195 -14.91 -1.59 -5.77
N THR A 196 -14.85 -0.77 -6.83
CA THR A 196 -15.75 0.37 -7.02
C THR A 196 -17.21 -0.11 -7.16
N GLN A 197 -17.43 -1.15 -7.95
CA GLN A 197 -18.76 -1.73 -8.19
C GLN A 197 -19.40 -2.26 -6.90
N HIS A 198 -18.57 -2.71 -5.95
CA HIS A 198 -19.05 -3.27 -4.69
C HIS A 198 -18.92 -2.30 -3.50
N GLY A 199 -18.75 -1.03 -3.78
CA GLY A 199 -18.86 0.04 -2.78
C GLY A 199 -17.64 0.28 -1.92
N ALA A 200 -16.47 -0.20 -2.32
CA ALA A 200 -15.23 0.16 -1.64
C ALA A 200 -14.99 1.68 -1.75
N PRO A 201 -14.47 2.34 -0.71
CA PRO A 201 -14.08 3.74 -0.85
C PRO A 201 -13.11 3.94 -2.02
N GLN A 202 -13.27 5.05 -2.74
CA GLN A 202 -12.44 5.35 -3.90
C GLN A 202 -10.94 5.25 -3.59
N SER A 203 -10.50 5.84 -2.47
CA SER A 203 -9.10 5.82 -2.06
C SER A 203 -8.57 4.40 -1.86
N THR A 204 -9.40 3.50 -1.31
CA THR A 204 -9.07 2.07 -1.15
C THR A 204 -8.93 1.39 -2.52
N ALA A 205 -9.95 1.55 -3.38
CA ALA A 205 -9.97 0.92 -4.70
C ALA A 205 -8.77 1.37 -5.57
N GLU A 206 -8.46 2.67 -5.54
CA GLU A 206 -7.32 3.24 -6.27
C GLU A 206 -5.97 2.76 -5.69
N SER A 207 -5.86 2.65 -4.36
CA SER A 207 -4.62 2.17 -3.72
C SER A 207 -4.34 0.71 -4.08
N VAL A 208 -5.37 -0.12 -4.06
CA VAL A 208 -5.27 -1.52 -4.50
C VAL A 208 -4.86 -1.58 -5.97
N CYS A 209 -5.51 -0.80 -6.83
CA CYS A 209 -5.20 -0.75 -8.27
C CYS A 209 -3.73 -0.34 -8.52
N GLU A 210 -3.29 0.76 -7.93
CA GLU A 210 -1.90 1.26 -8.05
C GLU A 210 -0.91 0.19 -7.59
N THR A 211 -1.21 -0.46 -6.47
CA THR A 211 -0.36 -1.52 -5.92
C THR A 211 -0.28 -2.72 -6.89
N ILE A 212 -1.42 -3.16 -7.44
CA ILE A 212 -1.44 -4.29 -8.39
C ILE A 212 -0.63 -3.95 -9.64
N ILE A 213 -0.84 -2.76 -10.21
CA ILE A 213 -0.09 -2.34 -11.41
C ILE A 213 1.43 -2.34 -11.13
N ARG A 214 1.82 -1.98 -9.91
CA ARG A 214 3.23 -1.79 -9.57
C ARG A 214 3.85 -2.91 -8.73
N HIS A 215 3.13 -4.02 -8.47
CA HIS A 215 3.65 -5.07 -7.57
C HIS A 215 4.90 -5.79 -8.11
N GLN A 216 5.20 -5.65 -9.40
CA GLN A 216 6.45 -6.11 -10.01
C GLN A 216 7.38 -4.96 -10.40
N ASP A 217 7.07 -3.73 -10.01
CA ASP A 217 7.88 -2.55 -10.39
C ASP A 217 9.09 -2.38 -9.44
N VAL A 218 9.88 -3.45 -9.26
CA VAL A 218 11.11 -3.39 -8.46
C VAL A 218 12.17 -2.54 -9.18
N GLY A 219 13.00 -1.82 -8.43
CA GLY A 219 14.04 -0.96 -9.04
C GLY A 219 14.65 0.02 -8.06
N GLU A 220 15.61 0.84 -8.54
CA GLU A 220 16.48 1.65 -7.69
C GLU A 220 16.07 3.13 -7.62
N THR A 221 15.19 3.60 -8.51
CA THR A 221 14.86 5.02 -8.61
C THR A 221 13.35 5.25 -8.52
N GLY A 222 12.98 6.42 -8.03
CA GLY A 222 11.58 6.81 -7.86
C GLY A 222 10.99 6.30 -6.55
N ASN A 223 9.71 6.56 -6.37
CA ASN A 223 8.95 6.17 -5.18
C ASN A 223 7.79 5.25 -5.53
N ILE A 224 7.35 4.49 -4.54
CA ILE A 224 6.14 3.67 -4.55
C ILE A 224 5.33 3.99 -3.28
N THR A 225 4.14 3.46 -3.19
CA THR A 225 3.32 3.58 -1.97
C THR A 225 3.80 2.59 -0.90
N THR A 226 3.51 2.87 0.36
CA THR A 226 3.81 1.90 1.44
C THR A 226 3.08 0.58 1.22
N LEU A 227 1.84 0.61 0.72
CA LEU A 227 1.10 -0.62 0.38
C LEU A 227 1.87 -1.45 -0.66
N THR A 228 2.34 -0.81 -1.75
CA THR A 228 3.14 -1.48 -2.78
C THR A 228 4.43 -2.05 -2.21
N ALA A 229 5.11 -1.30 -1.31
CA ALA A 229 6.36 -1.76 -0.71
C ALA A 229 6.15 -3.04 0.13
N VAL A 230 5.06 -3.13 0.90
CA VAL A 230 4.75 -4.34 1.68
C VAL A 230 4.48 -5.52 0.73
N ILE A 231 3.70 -5.30 -0.33
CA ILE A 231 3.45 -6.34 -1.35
C ILE A 231 4.77 -6.79 -2.00
N HIS A 232 5.69 -5.86 -2.35
CA HIS A 232 7.02 -6.21 -2.89
C HIS A 232 7.77 -7.17 -1.96
N PHE A 233 7.88 -6.83 -0.67
CA PHE A 233 8.60 -7.69 0.28
C PHE A 233 7.95 -9.07 0.38
N ALA A 234 6.63 -9.12 0.48
CA ALA A 234 5.90 -10.39 0.67
C ALA A 234 5.96 -11.28 -0.58
N THR A 235 5.76 -10.70 -1.78
CA THR A 235 5.84 -11.46 -3.04
C THR A 235 7.26 -11.92 -3.34
N LEU A 236 8.26 -11.05 -3.10
CA LEU A 236 9.67 -11.42 -3.31
C LEU A 236 10.11 -12.53 -2.35
N LEU A 237 9.63 -12.53 -1.10
CA LEU A 237 9.88 -13.65 -0.19
C LEU A 237 9.29 -14.94 -0.77
N ASP A 238 7.99 -14.94 -1.11
CA ASP A 238 7.34 -16.17 -1.56
C ASP A 238 7.84 -16.63 -2.94
N ASN A 239 8.09 -15.69 -3.87
CA ASN A 239 8.47 -16.03 -5.24
C ASN A 239 9.97 -16.27 -5.41
N ALA A 240 10.82 -15.47 -4.76
CA ALA A 240 12.27 -15.49 -4.97
C ALA A 240 13.08 -15.82 -3.70
N GLY A 241 12.42 -15.97 -2.54
CA GLY A 241 13.11 -16.24 -1.27
C GLY A 241 13.92 -15.05 -0.76
N ALA A 242 13.60 -13.83 -1.21
CA ALA A 242 14.37 -12.64 -0.88
C ALA A 242 14.04 -12.15 0.54
N ASN A 243 15.06 -11.65 1.24
CA ASN A 243 14.94 -11.03 2.57
C ASN A 243 14.19 -11.92 3.59
N PRO A 244 14.54 -13.23 3.69
CA PRO A 244 13.79 -14.14 4.56
C PRO A 244 13.88 -13.75 6.05
N GLU A 245 14.89 -12.97 6.44
CA GLU A 245 15.07 -12.49 7.80
C GLU A 245 13.97 -11.51 8.26
N LEU A 246 13.15 -11.01 7.32
CA LEU A 246 12.04 -10.12 7.65
C LEU A 246 10.83 -10.88 8.24
N VAL A 247 10.79 -12.20 8.07
CA VAL A 247 9.72 -13.04 8.62
C VAL A 247 10.36 -14.18 9.42
N HIS A 248 9.89 -14.40 10.64
CA HIS A 248 10.42 -15.49 11.45
C HIS A 248 10.21 -16.85 10.78
N LYS A 249 11.18 -17.74 10.86
CA LYS A 249 11.10 -19.07 10.24
C LYS A 249 9.83 -19.83 10.67
N ASP A 250 9.49 -19.81 11.96
CA ASP A 250 8.29 -20.48 12.46
C ASP A 250 7.01 -19.89 11.85
N THR A 251 7.00 -18.58 11.56
CA THR A 251 5.89 -17.93 10.84
C THR A 251 5.80 -18.48 9.42
N ILE A 252 6.93 -18.55 8.70
CA ILE A 252 6.97 -19.11 7.34
C ILE A 252 6.39 -20.53 7.36
N GLU A 253 6.86 -21.39 8.27
CA GLU A 253 6.40 -22.78 8.39
C GLU A 253 4.89 -22.86 8.70
N ASN A 254 4.41 -22.02 9.62
CA ASN A 254 3.00 -22.00 10.02
C ASN A 254 2.11 -21.53 8.83
N VAL A 255 2.53 -20.48 8.14
CA VAL A 255 1.79 -19.93 6.99
C VAL A 255 1.74 -20.96 5.85
N VAL A 256 2.88 -21.59 5.52
CA VAL A 256 2.94 -22.59 4.44
C VAL A 256 2.11 -23.83 4.80
N LYS A 257 2.08 -24.21 6.08
CA LYS A 257 1.21 -25.32 6.54
C LYS A 257 -0.28 -25.00 6.33
N ALA A 258 -0.68 -23.75 6.59
CA ALA A 258 -2.07 -23.29 6.39
C ALA A 258 -2.41 -23.09 4.91
N TRP A 259 -1.45 -22.61 4.13
CA TRP A 259 -1.60 -22.27 2.72
C TRP A 259 -0.48 -22.92 1.90
N PRO A 260 -0.61 -24.23 1.59
CA PRO A 260 0.46 -24.98 0.94
C PRO A 260 0.86 -24.42 -0.42
N ARG A 261 2.13 -24.56 -0.75
CA ARG A 261 2.70 -24.06 -2.01
C ARG A 261 2.32 -24.94 -3.21
N GLU A 262 2.30 -26.27 -3.03
CA GLU A 262 1.85 -27.23 -4.04
C GLU A 262 2.57 -27.02 -5.39
N GLY A 263 3.90 -26.86 -5.36
CA GLY A 263 4.70 -26.66 -6.57
C GLY A 263 4.61 -25.23 -7.12
N TRP A 264 4.32 -24.26 -6.27
CA TRP A 264 4.18 -22.85 -6.66
C TRP A 264 5.39 -22.34 -7.46
N THR A 265 6.62 -22.71 -7.06
CA THR A 265 7.84 -22.31 -7.75
C THR A 265 7.76 -22.58 -9.26
N GLY A 266 7.45 -23.83 -9.64
CA GLY A 266 7.33 -24.21 -11.04
C GLY A 266 6.09 -23.59 -11.71
N CYS A 267 4.98 -23.51 -10.98
CA CYS A 267 3.73 -22.94 -11.48
C CYS A 267 3.92 -21.46 -11.86
N PHE A 268 4.51 -20.67 -10.96
CA PHE A 268 4.69 -19.23 -11.21
C PHE A 268 5.76 -18.96 -12.29
N ALA A 269 6.87 -19.71 -12.28
CA ALA A 269 7.90 -19.60 -13.34
C ALA A 269 7.28 -19.87 -14.72
N ALA A 270 6.42 -20.88 -14.83
CA ALA A 270 5.71 -21.18 -16.08
C ALA A 270 4.77 -20.04 -16.50
N THR A 271 4.09 -19.43 -15.54
CA THR A 271 3.20 -18.28 -15.78
C THR A 271 3.99 -17.07 -16.34
N VAL A 272 5.14 -16.77 -15.72
CA VAL A 272 6.05 -15.70 -16.18
C VAL A 272 6.49 -15.95 -17.62
N ARG A 273 6.96 -17.18 -17.92
CA ARG A 273 7.37 -17.55 -19.28
C ARG A 273 6.23 -17.44 -20.28
N LYS A 274 5.05 -17.91 -19.90
CA LYS A 274 3.87 -17.82 -20.76
C LYS A 274 3.58 -16.38 -21.13
N GLU A 275 3.54 -15.47 -20.15
CA GLU A 275 3.28 -14.05 -20.45
C GLU A 275 4.33 -13.47 -21.39
N THR A 276 5.61 -13.67 -21.08
CA THR A 276 6.69 -13.05 -21.87
C THR A 276 6.76 -13.63 -23.29
N ILE A 277 6.35 -14.89 -23.49
CA ILE A 277 6.22 -15.48 -24.82
C ILE A 277 5.01 -14.88 -25.57
N CYS A 278 3.86 -14.81 -24.90
CA CYS A 278 2.62 -14.31 -25.53
C CYS A 278 2.63 -12.81 -25.71
N LYS A 279 3.29 -12.09 -24.81
CA LYS A 279 3.34 -10.63 -24.78
C LYS A 279 4.78 -10.15 -24.58
N PRO A 280 5.63 -10.20 -25.63
CA PRO A 280 7.04 -9.79 -25.51
C PRO A 280 7.25 -8.33 -25.10
N TRP A 281 6.21 -7.54 -25.12
CA TRP A 281 6.19 -6.14 -24.65
C TRP A 281 5.73 -6.01 -23.19
N SER A 282 5.37 -7.12 -22.52
CA SER A 282 4.80 -7.05 -21.17
C SER A 282 5.77 -6.43 -20.16
N HIS A 283 5.22 -5.76 -19.17
CA HIS A 283 6.00 -5.16 -18.09
C HIS A 283 6.83 -6.20 -17.33
N THR A 284 6.37 -7.44 -17.28
CA THR A 284 7.09 -8.59 -16.71
C THR A 284 8.53 -8.71 -17.28
N THR A 285 8.73 -8.34 -18.55
CA THR A 285 10.05 -8.38 -19.20
C THR A 285 11.08 -7.43 -18.57
N LYS A 286 10.62 -6.47 -17.75
CA LYS A 286 11.48 -5.56 -17.00
C LYS A 286 12.36 -6.29 -16.00
N ILE A 287 11.90 -7.45 -15.49
CA ILE A 287 12.68 -8.26 -14.54
C ILE A 287 13.45 -9.33 -15.36
N GLU A 288 14.69 -8.99 -15.68
CA GLU A 288 15.54 -9.89 -16.47
C GLU A 288 15.79 -11.20 -15.70
N GLY A 289 15.56 -12.36 -16.36
CA GLY A 289 15.73 -13.67 -15.75
C GLY A 289 14.70 -13.99 -14.66
N PHE A 290 13.52 -13.40 -14.71
CA PHE A 290 12.51 -13.52 -13.64
C PHE A 290 12.11 -14.98 -13.38
N ALA A 291 11.78 -15.74 -14.42
CA ALA A 291 11.38 -17.14 -14.25
C ALA A 291 12.49 -17.97 -13.62
N GLU A 292 13.74 -17.73 -14.03
CA GLU A 292 14.93 -18.41 -13.49
C GLU A 292 15.16 -18.00 -12.02
N MET A 293 14.97 -16.72 -11.69
CA MET A 293 15.06 -16.23 -10.31
C MET A 293 14.04 -16.97 -9.41
N VAL A 294 12.82 -17.16 -9.90
CA VAL A 294 11.79 -17.91 -9.17
C VAL A 294 12.22 -19.36 -8.96
N GLU A 295 12.78 -20.01 -9.99
CA GLU A 295 13.19 -21.42 -9.94
C GLU A 295 14.35 -21.70 -8.97
N VAL A 296 15.22 -20.71 -8.72
CA VAL A 296 16.35 -20.88 -7.78
C VAL A 296 16.02 -20.46 -6.35
N ASN A 297 14.74 -20.26 -6.02
CA ASN A 297 14.28 -19.89 -4.68
C ASN A 297 14.59 -21.00 -3.66
N GLU A 298 15.79 -20.98 -3.08
CA GLU A 298 16.22 -21.98 -2.10
C GLU A 298 15.44 -21.88 -0.78
N THR A 299 15.01 -20.69 -0.40
CA THR A 299 14.30 -20.43 0.86
C THR A 299 12.96 -21.13 0.88
N MET A 300 12.14 -20.90 -0.15
CA MET A 300 10.73 -21.34 -0.17
C MET A 300 10.53 -22.66 -0.89
N ARG A 301 11.44 -23.05 -1.80
CA ARG A 301 11.38 -24.30 -2.55
C ARG A 301 11.33 -25.53 -1.64
N ALA A 302 11.94 -25.45 -0.46
CA ALA A 302 11.90 -26.53 0.54
C ALA A 302 10.46 -26.87 0.99
N TYR A 303 9.51 -25.97 0.72
CA TYR A 303 8.11 -26.11 1.11
C TYR A 303 7.18 -26.40 -0.09
N ASP A 304 7.70 -26.57 -1.33
CA ASP A 304 6.90 -26.83 -2.53
C ASP A 304 6.23 -28.21 -2.54
#